data_0a617dc25453ff6b528caf305c2794dc
#
_entry.id   0a617dc25453ff6b528caf305c2794dc
#
_cell.length_a   1.000
_cell.length_b   1.000
_cell.length_c   1.000
_cell.angle_alpha   90.00
_cell.angle_beta   90.00
_cell.angle_gamma   90.00
#
_symmetry.space_group_name_H-M   'P 1'
#
loop_
_entity.id
_entity.type
_entity.pdbx_description
1 polymer ?
#
loop_
_entity_poly.entity_id
_entity_poly.type
_entity_poly.pdbx_seq_one_letter_code
_entity_poly.pdbx_strand_id
1 'polypeptide(L)' 'MQKQDPNLRTLFLVQIAIMAHEVNRAYREAIGESVPPPWLEAGDQAQHSAVKGVDFSLL' A
#
# COMPACT_ATOMS: atom_id res chain seq x y z
N MET A 1 9.74 -28.15 -0.16
CA MET A 1 9.37 -26.75 0.07
C MET A 1 9.06 -26.10 -1.27
N GLN A 2 7.95 -25.42 -1.36
CA GLN A 2 7.58 -24.75 -2.59
C GLN A 2 8.33 -23.43 -2.75
N LYS A 3 8.75 -23.19 -3.97
CA LYS A 3 9.36 -21.92 -4.32
C LYS A 3 8.28 -20.84 -4.42
N GLN A 4 8.50 -19.72 -3.78
CA GLN A 4 7.53 -18.65 -3.80
C GLN A 4 7.48 -18.01 -5.19
N ASP A 5 6.27 -17.84 -5.72
CA ASP A 5 6.05 -17.18 -7.00
C ASP A 5 6.24 -15.66 -6.80
N PRO A 6 7.16 -15.03 -7.56
CA PRO A 6 7.38 -13.58 -7.43
C PRO A 6 6.11 -12.76 -7.71
N ASN A 7 5.23 -13.24 -8.58
CA ASN A 7 3.98 -12.54 -8.87
C ASN A 7 3.01 -12.59 -7.69
N LEU A 8 2.99 -13.73 -6.98
CA LEU A 8 2.17 -13.85 -5.77
C LEU A 8 2.70 -12.95 -4.66
N ARG A 9 4.01 -12.86 -4.52
CA ARG A 9 4.60 -11.96 -3.54
C ARG A 9 4.23 -10.50 -3.83
N THR A 10 4.36 -10.09 -5.09
CA THR A 10 4.01 -8.73 -5.50
C THR A 10 2.54 -8.43 -5.22
N LEU A 11 1.67 -9.38 -5.55
CA LEU A 11 0.23 -9.22 -5.32
C LEU A 11 -0.07 -9.06 -3.84
N PHE A 12 0.58 -9.85 -2.99
CA PHE A 12 0.43 -9.78 -1.55
C PHE A 12 0.85 -8.40 -1.02
N LEU A 13 2.01 -7.91 -1.47
CA LEU A 13 2.52 -6.61 -1.05
C LEU A 13 1.59 -5.47 -1.48
N VAL A 14 1.04 -5.56 -2.69
CA VAL A 14 0.09 -4.57 -3.19
C VAL A 14 -1.16 -4.53 -2.31
N GLN A 15 -1.68 -5.70 -1.93
CA GLN A 15 -2.88 -5.74 -1.07
C GLN A 15 -2.62 -5.10 0.28
N ILE A 16 -1.47 -5.36 0.88
CA ILE A 16 -1.11 -4.73 2.16
C ILE A 16 -0.98 -3.21 1.97
N ALA A 17 -0.36 -2.77 0.88
CA ALA A 17 -0.18 -1.35 0.62
C ALA A 17 -1.52 -0.63 0.45
N ILE A 18 -2.47 -1.26 -0.24
CA ILE A 18 -3.81 -0.70 -0.40
C ILE A 18 -4.50 -0.55 0.95
N MET A 19 -4.44 -1.58 1.78
CA MET A 19 -5.06 -1.55 3.11
C MET A 19 -4.45 -0.44 3.97
N ALA A 20 -3.13 -0.34 3.98
CA ALA A 20 -2.44 0.68 4.75
C ALA A 20 -2.81 2.08 4.27
N HIS A 21 -2.91 2.26 2.95
CA HIS A 21 -3.29 3.54 2.36
C HIS A 21 -4.70 3.95 2.79
N GLU A 22 -5.65 3.02 2.73
CA GLU A 22 -7.04 3.33 3.08
C GLU A 22 -7.21 3.56 4.58
N VAL A 23 -6.47 2.83 5.42
CA VAL A 23 -6.47 3.07 6.87
C VAL A 23 -5.94 4.48 7.16
N ASN A 24 -4.87 4.88 6.50
CA ASN A 24 -4.30 6.21 6.68
C ASN A 24 -5.28 7.30 6.23
N ARG A 25 -6.01 7.08 5.14
CA ARG A 25 -7.03 8.02 4.68
C ARG A 25 -8.12 8.19 5.74
N ALA A 26 -8.63 7.09 6.25
CA ALA A 26 -9.67 7.11 7.28
C ALA A 26 -9.19 7.83 8.56
N TYR A 27 -7.97 7.58 8.96
CA TYR A 27 -7.38 8.23 10.12
C TYR A 27 -7.30 9.74 9.93
N ARG A 28 -6.78 10.17 8.78
CA ARG A 28 -6.65 11.59 8.49
C ARG A 28 -7.99 12.30 8.44
N GLU A 29 -8.98 11.64 7.85
CA GLU A 29 -10.34 12.19 7.85
C GLU A 29 -10.87 12.35 9.27
N ALA A 30 -10.65 11.35 10.11
CA ALA A 30 -11.14 11.36 11.48
C ALA A 30 -10.54 12.51 12.33
N ILE A 31 -9.28 12.85 12.08
CA ILE A 31 -8.59 13.92 12.84
C ILE A 31 -8.68 15.27 12.13
N GLY A 32 -9.37 15.37 11.00
CA GLY A 32 -9.57 16.62 10.28
C GLY A 32 -8.38 17.08 9.47
N GLU A 33 -7.45 16.19 9.15
CA GLU A 33 -6.33 16.53 8.29
C GLU A 33 -6.65 16.29 6.81
N SER A 34 -5.79 16.82 5.94
CA SER A 34 -5.92 16.62 4.51
C SER A 34 -5.86 15.14 4.18
N VAL A 35 -6.83 14.66 3.39
CA VAL A 35 -6.94 13.25 3.02
C VAL A 35 -6.32 13.02 1.65
N PRO A 36 -5.36 12.10 1.51
CA PRO A 36 -4.80 11.78 0.21
C PRO A 36 -5.86 11.09 -0.68
N PRO A 37 -5.67 11.08 -2.01
CA PRO A 37 -6.64 10.45 -2.90
C PRO A 37 -6.73 8.94 -2.68
N PRO A 38 -7.83 8.31 -3.10
CA PRO A 38 -7.95 6.86 -3.04
C PRO A 38 -6.83 6.18 -3.83
N TRP A 39 -6.57 4.91 -3.52
CA TRP A 39 -5.47 4.17 -4.11
C TRP A 39 -5.41 4.28 -5.64
N LEU A 40 -6.54 4.08 -6.33
CA LEU A 40 -6.57 4.09 -7.79
C LEU A 40 -6.26 5.47 -8.38
N GLU A 41 -6.43 6.52 -7.61
CA GLU A 41 -6.18 7.89 -8.05
C GLU A 41 -4.85 8.43 -7.56
N ALA A 42 -4.12 7.65 -6.77
CA ALA A 42 -2.86 8.10 -6.18
C ALA A 42 -1.73 8.23 -7.18
N GLY A 43 -1.83 7.54 -8.32
CA GLY A 43 -0.79 7.58 -9.35
C GLY A 43 0.26 6.49 -9.16
N ASP A 44 0.93 6.15 -10.25
CA ASP A 44 1.84 5.01 -10.28
C ASP A 44 3.02 5.17 -9.33
N GLN A 45 3.57 6.37 -9.26
CA GLN A 45 4.74 6.61 -8.42
C GLN A 45 4.41 6.46 -6.94
N ALA A 46 3.29 6.99 -6.52
CA ALA A 46 2.86 6.87 -5.12
C ALA A 46 2.56 5.42 -4.76
N GLN A 47 1.90 4.70 -5.66
CA GLN A 47 1.60 3.28 -5.47
C GLN A 47 2.88 2.46 -5.38
N HIS A 48 3.82 2.70 -6.27
CA HIS A 48 5.11 2.00 -6.27
C HIS A 48 5.87 2.24 -4.97
N SER A 49 5.92 3.49 -4.52
CA SER A 49 6.59 3.85 -3.26
C SER A 49 5.94 3.17 -2.06
N ALA A 50 4.60 3.10 -2.05
CA ALA A 50 3.87 2.46 -0.96
C ALA A 50 4.18 0.96 -0.90
N VAL A 51 4.21 0.30 -2.06
CA VAL A 51 4.54 -1.13 -2.13
C VAL A 51 5.96 -1.39 -1.67
N LYS A 52 6.90 -0.54 -2.10
CA LYS A 52 8.29 -0.66 -1.65
C LYS A 52 8.41 -0.48 -0.14
N GLY A 53 7.65 0.45 0.42
CA GLY A 53 7.65 0.67 1.87
C GLY A 53 7.18 -0.56 2.63
N VAL A 54 6.13 -1.23 2.14
CA VAL A 54 5.65 -2.45 2.75
C VAL A 54 6.71 -3.55 2.67
N ASP A 55 7.31 -3.72 1.49
CA ASP A 55 8.34 -4.72 1.29
C ASP A 55 9.52 -4.52 2.25
N PHE A 56 9.96 -3.29 2.39
CA PHE A 56 11.03 -2.94 3.31
C PHE A 56 10.65 -3.26 4.77
N SER A 57 9.40 -2.98 5.14
CA SER A 57 8.94 -3.20 6.51
C SER A 57 8.86 -4.67 6.88
N LEU A 58 8.74 -5.56 5.89
CA LEU A 58 8.62 -6.99 6.12
C LEU A 58 9.97 -7.74 6.07
N LEU A 59 11.06 -7.04 5.81
CA LEU A 59 12.38 -7.67 5.80
C LEU A 59 12.85 -8.08 7.19
#